data_37fbd2db39c1e73957b20c7d151a5027
#
_entry.id   37fbd2db39c1e73957b20c7d151a5027
#
_cell.length_a   1.000
_cell.length_b   1.000
_cell.length_c   1.000
_cell.angle_alpha   90.00
_cell.angle_beta   90.00
_cell.angle_gamma   90.00
#
_symmetry.space_group_name_H-M   'P 1'
#
loop_
_entity.id
_entity.type
_entity.pdbx_description
1 polymer ?
#
loop_
_entity_poly.entity_id
_entity_poly.type
_entity_poly.pdbx_seq_one_letter_code
_entity_poly.pdbx_strand_id
1 'polypeptide(L)'
;MKSNQKSHSLRFTAKEKRILLIVLAAIVFYFVLDKLPAVRAACSAVLRILRPLLIGCAFAFLMNPMMGFMERHILSFAEKSRGRQPGKKTQRAVRVICVVLSAVILVGLVAAFFSFVAPQFYEAVRNLMAHLDEKIIGVIDWADELTGYQFTDAMQEAKSSGQIEAGISNAVQWITNYLNVDINDSQNLIFTATSVGTDVIMIFVNFLIGLFLAIYMLFFKESYTGHVKRLLYAELETGKANVVLEIARKANEIFYGFIIGKILDSAIIGVICYFSMLIMQMPYPILCSFVIGVTNIIPVFGPYIGATPTVILIFVTDPPKGIIFLIYILILQQIDGNLIGPKILGDSTGITSFWVIIAVTVGGSMFGFIGMLIGVPALALILYIVDRLTQGRVKKKNLPSSAEEYINVDHIDSESGGIVYLEEKGQAEKEKTAGQEKTKEKE
;
A
#
# COMPACT_ATOMS: atom_id res chain seq x y z
N MET A 1 -19.69 66.93 40.49
CA MET A 1 -20.34 66.23 39.34
C MET A 1 -19.62 64.90 39.11
N LYS A 2 -20.20 63.80 39.58
CA LYS A 2 -19.68 62.46 39.32
C LYS A 2 -20.47 61.87 38.14
N SER A 3 -19.81 61.71 37.02
CA SER A 3 -20.34 61.03 35.81
C SER A 3 -20.48 59.56 36.04
N ASN A 4 -21.69 59.04 36.00
CA ASN A 4 -22.05 57.67 36.18
C ASN A 4 -22.01 56.94 34.80
N GLN A 5 -20.87 56.33 34.40
CA GLN A 5 -20.78 55.50 33.20
C GLN A 5 -21.38 54.13 33.50
N LYS A 6 -22.62 53.94 33.07
CA LYS A 6 -23.24 52.60 33.01
C LYS A 6 -22.55 51.77 31.92
N SER A 7 -21.76 50.81 32.31
CA SER A 7 -21.28 49.76 31.42
C SER A 7 -22.45 48.86 30.98
N HIS A 8 -22.93 49.00 29.75
CA HIS A 8 -23.85 48.05 29.13
C HIS A 8 -23.12 46.74 28.86
N SER A 9 -23.22 45.78 29.76
CA SER A 9 -22.83 44.41 29.48
C SER A 9 -23.89 43.79 28.57
N LEU A 10 -23.54 43.55 27.30
CA LEU A 10 -24.36 42.79 26.34
C LEU A 10 -24.52 41.36 26.85
N ARG A 11 -25.65 41.08 27.52
CA ARG A 11 -26.03 39.71 27.92
C ARG A 11 -26.71 39.05 26.73
N PHE A 12 -25.93 38.28 25.96
CA PHE A 12 -26.48 37.44 24.89
C PHE A 12 -27.36 36.33 25.46
N THR A 13 -28.56 36.18 24.89
CA THR A 13 -29.46 35.05 25.20
C THR A 13 -28.84 33.71 24.72
N ALA A 14 -29.26 32.59 25.30
CA ALA A 14 -28.74 31.27 24.92
C ALA A 14 -28.92 30.97 23.41
N LYS A 15 -29.95 31.56 22.79
CA LYS A 15 -30.24 31.43 21.35
C LYS A 15 -29.26 32.23 20.50
N GLU A 16 -28.95 33.46 20.90
CA GLU A 16 -27.98 34.34 20.24
C GLU A 16 -26.55 33.77 20.34
N LYS A 17 -26.17 33.18 21.49
CA LYS A 17 -24.88 32.51 21.66
C LYS A 17 -24.74 31.31 20.71
N ARG A 18 -25.81 30.50 20.48
CA ARG A 18 -25.77 29.39 19.52
C ARG A 18 -25.63 29.89 18.09
N ILE A 19 -26.36 30.92 17.69
CA ILE A 19 -26.25 31.55 16.36
C ILE A 19 -24.83 32.09 16.15
N LEU A 20 -24.30 32.83 17.13
CA LEU A 20 -22.93 33.38 17.07
C LEU A 20 -21.90 32.26 16.90
N LEU A 21 -22.07 31.14 17.60
CA LEU A 21 -21.16 29.96 17.54
C LEU A 21 -21.24 29.28 16.18
N ILE A 22 -22.43 29.18 15.59
CA ILE A 22 -22.62 28.60 14.22
C ILE A 22 -21.97 29.54 13.18
N VAL A 23 -22.18 30.85 13.28
CA VAL A 23 -21.58 31.82 12.36
C VAL A 23 -20.06 31.84 12.50
N LEU A 24 -19.53 31.79 13.72
CA LEU A 24 -18.09 31.68 13.97
C LEU A 24 -17.51 30.39 13.38
N ALA A 25 -18.19 29.26 13.59
CA ALA A 25 -17.80 27.97 13.02
C ALA A 25 -17.82 28.01 11.50
N ALA A 26 -18.81 28.63 10.88
CA ALA A 26 -18.90 28.79 9.42
C ALA A 26 -17.75 29.67 8.88
N ILE A 27 -17.44 30.76 9.56
CA ILE A 27 -16.31 31.64 9.21
C ILE A 27 -14.98 30.89 9.33
N VAL A 28 -14.75 30.19 10.43
CA VAL A 28 -13.55 29.38 10.63
C VAL A 28 -13.45 28.29 9.55
N PHE A 29 -14.54 27.60 9.24
CA PHE A 29 -14.62 26.60 8.20
C PHE A 29 -14.28 27.19 6.82
N TYR A 30 -14.83 28.36 6.49
CA TYR A 30 -14.50 29.08 5.26
C TYR A 30 -13.00 29.43 5.17
N PHE A 31 -12.42 29.97 6.23
CA PHE A 31 -10.98 30.31 6.28
C PHE A 31 -10.10 29.04 6.17
N VAL A 32 -10.52 27.92 6.77
CA VAL A 32 -9.83 26.64 6.64
C VAL A 32 -9.86 26.17 5.18
N LEU A 33 -11.01 26.25 4.51
CA LEU A 33 -11.14 25.87 3.09
C LEU A 33 -10.32 26.80 2.18
N ASP A 34 -10.34 28.10 2.41
CA ASP A 34 -9.57 29.09 1.65
C ASP A 34 -8.05 28.86 1.76
N LYS A 35 -7.58 28.48 2.94
CA LYS A 35 -6.15 28.20 3.19
C LYS A 35 -5.71 26.77 2.85
N LEU A 36 -6.65 25.87 2.55
CA LEU A 36 -6.34 24.47 2.18
C LEU A 36 -5.31 24.36 1.04
N PRO A 37 -5.37 25.13 -0.07
CA PRO A 37 -4.35 25.10 -1.11
C PRO A 37 -2.97 25.52 -0.61
N ALA A 38 -2.89 26.55 0.24
CA ALA A 38 -1.63 26.99 0.83
C ALA A 38 -1.04 25.97 1.81
N VAL A 39 -1.89 25.37 2.65
CA VAL A 39 -1.48 24.26 3.54
C VAL A 39 -1.00 23.06 2.74
N ARG A 40 -1.73 22.68 1.68
CA ARG A 40 -1.33 21.61 0.77
C ARG A 40 0.02 21.91 0.10
N ALA A 41 0.22 23.13 -0.37
CA ALA A 41 1.50 23.57 -0.96
C ALA A 41 2.64 23.53 0.07
N ALA A 42 2.42 23.99 1.30
CA ALA A 42 3.40 23.93 2.38
C ALA A 42 3.73 22.47 2.73
N CYS A 43 2.73 21.60 2.91
CA CYS A 43 2.93 20.19 3.16
C CYS A 43 3.70 19.50 2.02
N SER A 44 3.37 19.80 0.76
CA SER A 44 4.08 19.23 -0.40
C SER A 44 5.54 19.70 -0.47
N ALA A 45 5.82 20.96 -0.10
CA ALA A 45 7.18 21.50 -0.02
C ALA A 45 8.00 20.78 1.08
N VAL A 46 7.41 20.60 2.27
CA VAL A 46 8.04 19.85 3.36
C VAL A 46 8.31 18.39 2.97
N LEU A 47 7.31 17.72 2.37
CA LEU A 47 7.49 16.33 1.89
C LEU A 47 8.58 16.22 0.82
N ARG A 48 8.71 17.23 -0.06
CA ARG A 48 9.77 17.27 -1.08
C ARG A 48 11.16 17.34 -0.44
N ILE A 49 11.33 18.18 0.59
CA ILE A 49 12.60 18.30 1.34
C ILE A 49 12.90 17.00 2.11
N LEU A 50 11.87 16.36 2.67
CA LEU A 50 12.01 15.11 3.41
C LEU A 50 12.12 13.86 2.52
N ARG A 51 11.93 13.98 1.20
CA ARG A 51 11.94 12.84 0.27
C ARG A 51 13.17 11.93 0.42
N PRO A 52 14.43 12.43 0.46
CA PRO A 52 15.60 11.57 0.66
C PRO A 52 15.58 10.85 2.02
N LEU A 53 15.08 11.52 3.06
CA LEU A 53 14.95 10.91 4.40
C LEU A 53 13.92 9.78 4.39
N LEU A 54 12.76 9.98 3.75
CA LEU A 54 11.72 8.95 3.62
C LEU A 54 12.24 7.74 2.83
N ILE A 55 12.98 7.97 1.74
CA ILE A 55 13.65 6.91 0.97
C ILE A 55 14.66 6.17 1.87
N GLY A 56 15.43 6.91 2.66
CA GLY A 56 16.38 6.33 3.62
C GLY A 56 15.70 5.47 4.69
N CYS A 57 14.55 5.92 5.23
CA CYS A 57 13.74 5.14 6.15
C CYS A 57 13.22 3.85 5.50
N ALA A 58 12.73 3.92 4.26
CA ALA A 58 12.27 2.76 3.51
C ALA A 58 13.41 1.76 3.28
N PHE A 59 14.58 2.21 2.84
CA PHE A 59 15.75 1.34 2.67
C PHE A 59 16.22 0.75 4.00
N ALA A 60 16.27 1.54 5.06
CA ALA A 60 16.62 1.05 6.39
C ALA A 60 15.64 -0.03 6.86
N PHE A 61 14.34 0.16 6.59
CA PHE A 61 13.31 -0.81 6.90
C PHE A 61 13.48 -2.12 6.11
N LEU A 62 13.74 -2.05 4.80
CA LEU A 62 14.00 -3.20 3.93
C LEU A 62 15.31 -3.94 4.29
N MET A 63 16.36 -3.21 4.60
CA MET A 63 17.67 -3.78 4.95
C MET A 63 17.72 -4.38 6.36
N ASN A 64 16.88 -3.88 7.30
CA ASN A 64 16.90 -4.31 8.70
C ASN A 64 16.69 -5.82 8.91
N PRO A 65 15.73 -6.51 8.25
CA PRO A 65 15.58 -7.97 8.36
C PRO A 65 16.79 -8.74 7.86
N MET A 66 17.35 -8.32 6.70
CA MET A 66 18.53 -8.95 6.11
C MET A 66 19.75 -8.80 7.04
N MET A 67 19.99 -7.56 7.50
CA MET A 67 21.02 -7.27 8.47
C MET A 67 20.85 -8.08 9.75
N GLY A 68 19.63 -8.08 10.32
CA GLY A 68 19.34 -8.78 11.57
C GLY A 68 19.45 -10.31 11.46
N PHE A 69 19.14 -10.89 10.30
CA PHE A 69 19.35 -12.30 10.01
C PHE A 69 20.84 -12.64 10.00
N MET A 70 21.65 -11.88 9.24
CA MET A 70 23.09 -12.08 9.15
C MET A 70 23.80 -11.83 10.48
N GLU A 71 23.44 -10.74 11.19
CA GLU A 71 24.03 -10.39 12.49
C GLU A 71 23.80 -11.51 13.50
N ARG A 72 22.57 -12.06 13.58
CA ARG A 72 22.27 -13.18 14.50
C ARG A 72 23.05 -14.43 14.16
N HIS A 73 23.18 -14.81 12.88
CA HIS A 73 23.91 -16.00 12.47
C HIS A 73 25.40 -15.87 12.75
N ILE A 74 26.02 -14.71 12.42
CA ILE A 74 27.43 -14.47 12.63
C ILE A 74 27.77 -14.43 14.13
N LEU A 75 26.95 -13.74 14.95
CA LEU A 75 27.16 -13.68 16.39
C LEU A 75 26.97 -15.03 17.08
N SER A 76 25.95 -15.80 16.70
CA SER A 76 25.73 -17.16 17.18
C SER A 76 26.87 -18.09 16.83
N PHE A 77 27.39 -18.02 15.59
CA PHE A 77 28.57 -18.79 15.17
C PHE A 77 29.82 -18.38 15.97
N ALA A 78 30.04 -17.09 16.18
CA ALA A 78 31.17 -16.56 16.94
C ALA A 78 31.09 -16.98 18.42
N GLU A 79 29.91 -17.01 19.03
CA GLU A 79 29.66 -17.48 20.38
C GLU A 79 29.95 -18.98 20.52
N LYS A 80 29.43 -19.78 19.56
CA LYS A 80 29.65 -21.23 19.53
C LYS A 80 31.14 -21.59 19.34
N SER A 81 31.86 -20.80 18.51
CA SER A 81 33.32 -21.05 18.24
C SER A 81 34.22 -20.61 19.40
N ARG A 82 33.86 -19.58 20.18
CA ARG A 82 34.70 -19.02 21.23
C ARG A 82 34.29 -19.40 22.65
N GLY A 83 33.12 -20.06 22.82
CA GLY A 83 32.56 -20.42 24.12
C GLY A 83 32.24 -19.22 25.05
N ARG A 84 32.23 -17.99 24.50
CA ARG A 84 31.97 -16.73 25.23
C ARG A 84 31.14 -15.80 24.38
N GLN A 85 30.26 -15.03 25.02
CA GLN A 85 29.52 -13.97 24.32
C GLN A 85 30.47 -12.94 23.71
N PRO A 86 30.26 -12.55 22.44
CA PRO A 86 31.12 -11.57 21.76
C PRO A 86 31.13 -10.22 22.46
N GLY A 87 32.29 -9.67 22.69
CA GLY A 87 32.45 -8.37 23.32
C GLY A 87 31.86 -7.23 22.50
N LYS A 88 31.56 -6.09 23.14
CA LYS A 88 30.90 -4.92 22.48
C LYS A 88 31.63 -4.44 21.20
N LYS A 89 32.96 -4.54 21.13
CA LYS A 89 33.76 -4.18 19.93
C LYS A 89 33.46 -5.15 18.77
N THR A 90 33.38 -6.46 19.06
CA THR A 90 33.08 -7.49 18.06
C THR A 90 31.63 -7.34 17.54
N GLN A 91 30.68 -7.10 18.43
CA GLN A 91 29.29 -6.85 18.03
C GLN A 91 29.16 -5.64 17.11
N ARG A 92 29.87 -4.54 17.41
CA ARG A 92 29.89 -3.35 16.52
C ARG A 92 30.54 -3.65 15.17
N ALA A 93 31.65 -4.39 15.14
CA ALA A 93 32.34 -4.76 13.89
C ALA A 93 31.42 -5.66 13.01
N VAL A 94 30.81 -6.67 13.61
CA VAL A 94 29.84 -7.55 12.91
C VAL A 94 28.68 -6.73 12.37
N ARG A 95 28.14 -5.80 13.12
CA ARG A 95 27.06 -4.91 12.66
C ARG A 95 27.46 -4.08 11.45
N VAL A 96 28.64 -3.44 11.47
CA VAL A 96 29.14 -2.67 10.32
C VAL A 96 29.19 -3.55 9.06
N ILE A 97 29.77 -4.75 9.20
CA ILE A 97 29.87 -5.69 8.08
C ILE A 97 28.48 -6.09 7.57
N CYS A 98 27.54 -6.41 8.45
CA CYS A 98 26.18 -6.79 8.07
C CYS A 98 25.40 -5.64 7.41
N VAL A 99 25.56 -4.40 7.88
CA VAL A 99 24.94 -3.21 7.27
C VAL A 99 25.50 -2.98 5.87
N VAL A 100 26.82 -3.01 5.71
CA VAL A 100 27.49 -2.84 4.40
C VAL A 100 27.07 -3.96 3.45
N LEU A 101 27.08 -5.20 3.91
CA LEU A 101 26.68 -6.34 3.06
C LEU A 101 25.20 -6.25 2.64
N SER A 102 24.31 -5.82 3.54
CA SER A 102 22.90 -5.58 3.19
C SER A 102 22.75 -4.46 2.15
N ALA A 103 23.56 -3.40 2.25
CA ALA A 103 23.58 -2.31 1.27
C ALA A 103 24.08 -2.81 -0.09
N VAL A 104 25.15 -3.61 -0.12
CA VAL A 104 25.68 -4.22 -1.35
C VAL A 104 24.65 -5.15 -2.01
N ILE A 105 23.93 -5.95 -1.20
CA ILE A 105 22.86 -6.80 -1.73
C ILE A 105 21.71 -5.94 -2.32
N LEU A 106 21.30 -4.88 -1.64
CA LEU A 106 20.25 -3.99 -2.16
C LEU A 106 20.67 -3.33 -3.49
N VAL A 107 21.90 -2.80 -3.55
CA VAL A 107 22.46 -2.20 -4.78
C VAL A 107 22.59 -3.26 -5.88
N GLY A 108 23.04 -4.47 -5.52
CA GLY A 108 23.14 -5.60 -6.45
C GLY A 108 21.80 -6.02 -7.04
N LEU A 109 20.74 -6.04 -6.22
CA LEU A 109 19.36 -6.33 -6.68
C LEU A 109 18.87 -5.24 -7.66
N VAL A 110 19.10 -3.97 -7.34
CA VAL A 110 18.74 -2.85 -8.22
C VAL A 110 19.53 -2.90 -9.53
N ALA A 111 20.83 -3.15 -9.47
CA ALA A 111 21.68 -3.29 -10.65
C ALA A 111 21.27 -4.49 -11.51
N ALA A 112 20.99 -5.64 -10.91
CA ALA A 112 20.47 -6.82 -11.60
C ALA A 112 19.12 -6.52 -12.31
N PHE A 113 18.22 -5.81 -11.63
CA PHE A 113 16.98 -5.36 -12.24
C PHE A 113 17.22 -4.57 -13.53
N PHE A 114 18.02 -3.51 -13.47
CA PHE A 114 18.30 -2.70 -14.65
C PHE A 114 19.05 -3.48 -15.74
N SER A 115 19.93 -4.40 -15.38
CA SER A 115 20.68 -5.19 -16.36
C SER A 115 19.86 -6.24 -17.08
N PHE A 116 18.86 -6.83 -16.44
CA PHE A 116 18.07 -7.93 -17.02
C PHE A 116 16.71 -7.47 -17.56
N VAL A 117 16.02 -6.58 -16.87
CA VAL A 117 14.64 -6.19 -17.21
C VAL A 117 14.61 -5.05 -18.24
N ALA A 118 15.46 -4.03 -18.06
CA ALA A 118 15.44 -2.86 -18.95
C ALA A 118 15.73 -3.21 -20.42
N PRO A 119 16.70 -4.09 -20.77
CA PRO A 119 16.91 -4.51 -22.16
C PRO A 119 15.68 -5.21 -22.76
N GLN A 120 15.05 -6.13 -22.02
CA GLN A 120 13.86 -6.85 -22.50
C GLN A 120 12.67 -5.91 -22.67
N PHE A 121 12.51 -4.94 -21.76
CA PHE A 121 11.48 -3.91 -21.92
C PHE A 121 11.70 -3.10 -23.20
N TYR A 122 12.93 -2.63 -23.44
CA TYR A 122 13.29 -1.89 -24.64
C TYR A 122 13.04 -2.72 -25.90
N GLU A 123 13.46 -3.99 -25.93
CA GLU A 123 13.21 -4.90 -27.06
C GLU A 123 11.72 -5.16 -27.27
N ALA A 124 10.94 -5.35 -26.22
CA ALA A 124 9.50 -5.56 -26.32
C ALA A 124 8.80 -4.34 -26.92
N VAL A 125 9.12 -3.13 -26.44
CA VAL A 125 8.57 -1.87 -26.96
C VAL A 125 9.00 -1.65 -28.39
N ARG A 126 10.29 -1.83 -28.71
CA ARG A 126 10.82 -1.66 -30.05
C ARG A 126 10.17 -2.63 -31.04
N ASN A 127 10.08 -3.92 -30.69
CA ASN A 127 9.46 -4.94 -31.54
C ASN A 127 7.97 -4.69 -31.74
N LEU A 128 7.28 -4.25 -30.68
CA LEU A 128 5.88 -3.89 -30.79
C LEU A 128 5.68 -2.72 -31.75
N MET A 129 6.46 -1.63 -31.60
CA MET A 129 6.34 -0.42 -32.42
C MET A 129 6.77 -0.65 -33.87
N ALA A 130 7.83 -1.45 -34.08
CA ALA A 130 8.34 -1.70 -35.45
C ALA A 130 7.43 -2.59 -36.31
N HIS A 131 6.65 -3.48 -35.68
CA HIS A 131 5.84 -4.49 -36.35
C HIS A 131 4.36 -4.44 -35.93
N LEU A 132 3.89 -3.27 -35.48
CA LEU A 132 2.54 -3.13 -34.95
C LEU A 132 1.48 -3.53 -35.98
N ASP A 133 1.65 -3.09 -37.24
CA ASP A 133 0.74 -3.40 -38.33
C ASP A 133 0.66 -4.91 -38.61
N GLU A 134 1.81 -5.58 -38.72
CA GLU A 134 1.88 -7.03 -38.94
C GLU A 134 1.26 -7.81 -37.79
N LYS A 135 1.49 -7.35 -36.56
CA LYS A 135 0.96 -8.00 -35.37
C LYS A 135 -0.56 -7.86 -35.24
N ILE A 136 -1.10 -6.69 -35.59
CA ILE A 136 -2.55 -6.47 -35.62
C ILE A 136 -3.19 -7.35 -36.69
N ILE A 137 -2.61 -7.41 -37.89
CA ILE A 137 -3.09 -8.30 -38.95
C ILE A 137 -3.05 -9.76 -38.50
N GLY A 138 -1.95 -10.19 -37.87
CA GLY A 138 -1.82 -11.55 -37.34
C GLY A 138 -2.87 -11.91 -36.30
N VAL A 139 -3.29 -10.94 -35.44
CA VAL A 139 -4.39 -11.17 -34.48
C VAL A 139 -5.72 -11.34 -35.22
N ILE A 140 -5.94 -10.60 -36.29
CA ILE A 140 -7.18 -10.64 -37.07
C ILE A 140 -7.25 -11.96 -37.87
N ASP A 141 -6.16 -12.33 -38.56
CA ASP A 141 -6.08 -13.58 -39.31
C ASP A 141 -6.33 -14.79 -38.38
N TRP A 142 -5.79 -14.75 -37.17
CA TRP A 142 -6.07 -15.75 -36.14
C TRP A 142 -7.54 -15.75 -35.70
N ALA A 143 -8.18 -14.58 -35.56
CA ALA A 143 -9.59 -14.47 -35.20
C ALA A 143 -10.49 -14.96 -36.34
N ASP A 144 -10.15 -14.71 -37.61
CA ASP A 144 -10.85 -15.20 -38.78
C ASP A 144 -10.77 -16.73 -38.87
N GLU A 145 -9.59 -17.32 -38.62
CA GLU A 145 -9.40 -18.79 -38.56
C GLU A 145 -10.23 -19.42 -37.44
N LEU A 146 -10.34 -18.78 -36.30
CA LEU A 146 -11.06 -19.30 -35.14
C LEU A 146 -12.58 -19.20 -35.30
N THR A 147 -13.09 -18.11 -35.87
CA THR A 147 -14.52 -17.79 -35.92
C THR A 147 -15.17 -18.12 -37.23
N GLY A 148 -14.40 -18.30 -38.30
CA GLY A 148 -14.90 -18.44 -39.66
C GLY A 148 -15.54 -17.16 -40.23
N TYR A 149 -15.35 -16.02 -39.56
CA TYR A 149 -15.85 -14.70 -39.98
C TYR A 149 -14.73 -13.96 -40.70
N GLN A 150 -15.06 -13.24 -41.79
CA GLN A 150 -14.07 -12.47 -42.56
C GLN A 150 -13.88 -11.06 -41.95
N PHE A 151 -13.21 -10.98 -40.80
CA PHE A 151 -12.82 -9.70 -40.18
C PHE A 151 -11.74 -8.98 -41.03
N THR A 152 -10.94 -9.74 -41.81
CA THR A 152 -9.89 -9.25 -42.68
C THR A 152 -10.44 -8.26 -43.71
N ASP A 153 -11.63 -8.53 -44.32
CA ASP A 153 -12.25 -7.64 -45.28
C ASP A 153 -12.68 -6.31 -44.66
N ALA A 154 -13.32 -6.35 -43.49
CA ALA A 154 -13.74 -5.15 -42.74
C ALA A 154 -12.53 -4.32 -42.30
N MET A 155 -11.42 -4.99 -41.94
CA MET A 155 -10.19 -4.34 -41.51
C MET A 155 -9.43 -3.71 -42.70
N GLN A 156 -9.47 -4.34 -43.87
CA GLN A 156 -8.90 -3.80 -45.10
C GLN A 156 -9.61 -2.51 -45.57
N GLU A 157 -10.92 -2.44 -45.36
CA GLU A 157 -11.72 -1.25 -45.53
C GLU A 157 -11.38 -0.16 -44.49
N ALA A 158 -11.22 -0.53 -43.22
CA ALA A 158 -10.78 0.38 -42.16
C ALA A 158 -9.33 0.89 -42.38
N LYS A 159 -8.43 0.06 -42.90
CA LYS A 159 -7.07 0.45 -43.29
C LYS A 159 -7.07 1.40 -44.48
N SER A 160 -7.87 1.12 -45.52
CA SER A 160 -7.98 2.00 -46.71
C SER A 160 -8.62 3.36 -46.36
N SER A 161 -9.44 3.43 -45.32
CA SER A 161 -10.05 4.67 -44.81
C SER A 161 -9.14 5.46 -43.85
N GLY A 162 -7.95 4.96 -43.50
CA GLY A 162 -7.02 5.60 -42.58
C GLY A 162 -7.47 5.58 -41.09
N GLN A 163 -8.54 4.85 -40.77
CA GLN A 163 -9.08 4.78 -39.40
C GLN A 163 -8.14 4.06 -38.46
N ILE A 164 -7.39 3.07 -38.95
CA ILE A 164 -6.42 2.31 -38.14
C ILE A 164 -5.22 3.17 -37.78
N GLU A 165 -4.65 3.88 -38.80
CA GLU A 165 -3.54 4.80 -38.56
C GLU A 165 -3.95 5.94 -37.61
N ALA A 166 -5.17 6.45 -37.73
CA ALA A 166 -5.70 7.43 -36.79
C ALA A 166 -5.89 6.84 -35.38
N GLY A 167 -6.36 5.59 -35.24
CA GLY A 167 -6.51 4.90 -33.97
C GLY A 167 -5.16 4.64 -33.29
N ILE A 168 -4.18 4.16 -34.05
CA ILE A 168 -2.80 3.94 -33.57
C ILE A 168 -2.15 5.27 -33.18
N SER A 169 -2.28 6.31 -34.02
CA SER A 169 -1.76 7.65 -33.71
C SER A 169 -2.37 8.20 -32.42
N ASN A 170 -3.68 8.07 -32.22
CA ASN A 170 -4.36 8.50 -31.01
C ASN A 170 -3.90 7.70 -29.78
N ALA A 171 -3.71 6.39 -29.90
CA ALA A 171 -3.21 5.54 -28.80
C ALA A 171 -1.76 5.89 -28.46
N VAL A 172 -0.91 6.09 -29.46
CA VAL A 172 0.48 6.55 -29.27
C VAL A 172 0.50 7.93 -28.62
N GLN A 173 -0.32 8.88 -29.08
CA GLN A 173 -0.42 10.20 -28.46
C GLN A 173 -0.95 10.11 -27.01
N TRP A 174 -1.90 9.24 -26.74
CA TRP A 174 -2.38 9.03 -25.37
C TRP A 174 -1.27 8.50 -24.47
N ILE A 175 -0.51 7.50 -24.94
CA ILE A 175 0.64 6.92 -24.21
C ILE A 175 1.73 7.97 -24.00
N THR A 176 2.08 8.74 -25.04
CA THR A 176 3.10 9.79 -24.97
C THR A 176 2.71 10.93 -24.03
N ASN A 177 1.44 11.36 -24.09
CA ASN A 177 0.89 12.35 -23.17
C ASN A 177 0.86 11.84 -21.70
N TYR A 178 0.52 10.55 -21.53
CA TYR A 178 0.52 9.92 -20.18
C TYR A 178 1.93 9.79 -19.60
N LEU A 179 2.91 9.47 -20.46
CA LEU A 179 4.32 9.35 -20.09
C LEU A 179 5.06 10.69 -20.10
N ASN A 180 4.41 11.79 -20.49
CA ASN A 180 5.04 13.11 -20.74
C ASN A 180 6.25 13.04 -21.71
N VAL A 181 6.21 12.12 -22.68
CA VAL A 181 7.25 11.94 -23.70
C VAL A 181 6.74 12.47 -25.03
N ASP A 182 7.27 13.59 -25.48
CA ASP A 182 6.91 14.19 -26.77
C ASP A 182 7.80 13.57 -27.88
N ILE A 183 7.27 12.59 -28.62
CA ILE A 183 8.03 11.84 -29.65
C ILE A 183 8.10 12.62 -30.98
N ASN A 184 7.22 13.60 -31.19
CA ASN A 184 7.03 14.24 -32.53
C ASN A 184 7.91 15.44 -32.77
N ASP A 185 8.70 15.92 -31.84
CA ASP A 185 9.52 17.12 -32.02
C ASP A 185 11.01 16.77 -31.89
N SER A 186 11.67 16.68 -33.04
CA SER A 186 13.12 16.37 -33.11
C SER A 186 13.99 17.41 -32.40
N GLN A 187 13.50 18.63 -32.17
CA GLN A 187 14.15 19.63 -31.33
C GLN A 187 13.88 19.41 -29.85
N ASN A 188 12.70 18.84 -29.50
CA ASN A 188 12.34 18.47 -28.16
C ASN A 188 12.99 17.14 -27.69
N LEU A 189 13.46 16.28 -28.61
CA LEU A 189 14.22 15.07 -28.25
C LEU A 189 15.48 15.41 -27.46
N ILE A 190 16.16 16.50 -27.78
CA ILE A 190 17.33 16.99 -27.01
C ILE A 190 16.87 17.55 -25.66
N PHE A 191 15.77 18.29 -25.61
CA PHE A 191 15.20 18.82 -24.38
C PHE A 191 14.59 17.69 -23.50
N THR A 192 13.89 16.75 -24.10
CA THR A 192 13.35 15.56 -23.44
C THR A 192 14.47 14.63 -22.96
N ALA A 193 15.51 14.41 -23.76
CA ALA A 193 16.69 13.67 -23.34
C ALA A 193 17.43 14.36 -22.18
N THR A 194 17.45 15.71 -22.15
CA THR A 194 18.07 16.47 -21.06
C THR A 194 17.18 16.44 -19.80
N SER A 195 15.86 16.55 -19.92
CA SER A 195 14.94 16.47 -18.79
C SER A 195 14.87 15.05 -18.21
N VAL A 196 14.77 14.03 -19.06
CA VAL A 196 14.86 12.62 -18.64
C VAL A 196 16.22 12.33 -18.00
N GLY A 197 17.30 12.87 -18.57
CA GLY A 197 18.65 12.75 -18.01
C GLY A 197 18.75 13.38 -16.62
N THR A 198 18.19 14.57 -16.41
CA THR A 198 18.17 15.23 -15.10
C THR A 198 17.30 14.50 -14.09
N ASP A 199 16.16 13.97 -14.50
CA ASP A 199 15.29 13.18 -13.63
C ASP A 199 15.96 11.86 -13.21
N VAL A 200 16.60 11.16 -14.13
CA VAL A 200 17.39 9.93 -13.83
C VAL A 200 18.55 10.24 -12.88
N ILE A 201 19.28 11.32 -13.13
CA ILE A 201 20.35 11.75 -12.22
C ILE A 201 19.77 12.08 -10.83
N MET A 202 18.64 12.79 -10.75
CA MET A 202 18.01 13.14 -9.50
C MET A 202 17.49 11.91 -8.75
N ILE A 203 16.92 10.92 -9.45
CA ILE A 203 16.52 9.63 -8.87
C ILE A 203 17.75 8.91 -8.31
N PHE A 204 18.86 8.87 -9.06
CA PHE A 204 20.10 8.24 -8.62
C PHE A 204 20.72 8.95 -7.40
N VAL A 205 20.75 10.27 -7.40
CA VAL A 205 21.23 11.08 -6.25
C VAL A 205 20.35 10.83 -5.02
N ASN A 206 19.03 10.85 -5.17
CA ASN A 206 18.11 10.56 -4.07
C ASN A 206 18.26 9.11 -3.55
N PHE A 207 18.52 8.15 -4.44
CA PHE A 207 18.83 6.77 -4.08
C PHE A 207 20.11 6.68 -3.25
N LEU A 208 21.20 7.33 -3.69
CA LEU A 208 22.47 7.32 -2.95
C LEU A 208 22.34 8.01 -1.59
N ILE A 209 21.69 9.18 -1.53
CA ILE A 209 21.44 9.87 -0.25
C ILE A 209 20.58 9.00 0.66
N GLY A 210 19.50 8.40 0.12
CA GLY A 210 18.65 7.50 0.86
C GLY A 210 19.41 6.27 1.39
N LEU A 211 20.25 5.66 0.57
CA LEU A 211 21.09 4.53 0.98
C LEU A 211 22.08 4.92 2.09
N PHE A 212 22.73 6.07 1.96
CA PHE A 212 23.63 6.59 3.00
C PHE A 212 22.89 6.82 4.31
N LEU A 213 21.71 7.45 4.26
CA LEU A 213 20.87 7.65 5.43
C LEU A 213 20.42 6.32 6.05
N ALA A 214 20.05 5.33 5.23
CA ALA A 214 19.67 4.00 5.69
C ALA A 214 20.80 3.30 6.46
N ILE A 215 22.01 3.33 5.90
CA ILE A 215 23.21 2.79 6.55
C ILE A 215 23.42 3.46 7.91
N TYR A 216 23.35 4.80 7.95
CA TYR A 216 23.51 5.56 9.18
C TYR A 216 22.43 5.24 10.22
N MET A 217 21.17 5.16 9.80
CA MET A 217 20.04 4.80 10.66
C MET A 217 20.18 3.40 11.24
N LEU A 218 20.57 2.42 10.45
CA LEU A 218 20.75 1.04 10.90
C LEU A 218 21.92 0.91 11.86
N PHE A 219 22.99 1.64 11.61
CA PHE A 219 24.15 1.63 12.49
C PHE A 219 23.84 2.18 13.89
N PHE A 220 23.06 3.27 13.97
CA PHE A 220 22.72 3.95 15.22
C PHE A 220 21.31 3.62 15.75
N LYS A 221 20.62 2.61 15.20
CA LYS A 221 19.20 2.30 15.53
C LYS A 221 18.93 2.18 17.04
N GLU A 222 19.85 1.57 17.79
CA GLU A 222 19.69 1.37 19.22
C GLU A 222 19.84 2.68 20.00
N SER A 223 20.78 3.53 19.58
CA SER A 223 20.97 4.84 20.18
C SER A 223 19.73 5.71 19.98
N TYR A 224 19.20 5.78 18.74
CA TYR A 224 17.98 6.53 18.45
C TYR A 224 16.76 6.00 19.24
N THR A 225 16.60 4.67 19.26
CA THR A 225 15.53 4.03 20.06
C THR A 225 15.66 4.36 21.54
N GLY A 226 16.91 4.38 22.08
CA GLY A 226 17.19 4.78 23.44
C GLY A 226 16.80 6.23 23.73
N HIS A 227 17.17 7.16 22.84
CA HIS A 227 16.83 8.58 22.99
C HIS A 227 15.31 8.81 22.94
N VAL A 228 14.61 8.16 21.99
CA VAL A 228 13.13 8.26 21.90
C VAL A 228 12.45 7.72 23.14
N LYS A 229 12.89 6.56 23.66
CA LYS A 229 12.35 6.01 24.92
C LYS A 229 12.60 6.95 26.11
N ARG A 230 13.81 7.52 26.21
CA ARG A 230 14.12 8.49 27.25
C ARG A 230 13.22 9.72 27.19
N LEU A 231 12.96 10.25 25.97
CA LEU A 231 12.07 11.38 25.77
C LEU A 231 10.64 11.05 26.19
N LEU A 232 10.13 9.88 25.77
CA LEU A 232 8.78 9.43 26.13
C LEU A 232 8.59 9.31 27.65
N TYR A 233 9.56 8.76 28.37
CA TYR A 233 9.49 8.66 29.83
C TYR A 233 9.75 10.00 30.56
N ALA A 234 10.36 10.97 29.91
CA ALA A 234 10.54 12.31 30.47
C ALA A 234 9.25 13.13 30.38
N GLU A 235 8.50 13.02 29.25
CA GLU A 235 7.33 13.86 28.98
C GLU A 235 6.01 13.22 29.40
N LEU A 236 5.93 11.88 29.43
CA LEU A 236 4.70 11.15 29.72
C LEU A 236 4.81 10.41 31.04
N GLU A 237 3.67 10.31 31.75
CA GLU A 237 3.52 9.40 32.88
C GLU A 237 3.87 7.96 32.46
N THR A 238 4.51 7.20 33.33
CA THR A 238 5.01 5.85 33.06
C THR A 238 3.96 4.93 32.41
N GLY A 239 2.71 5.00 32.89
CA GLY A 239 1.61 4.21 32.32
C GLY A 239 1.32 4.55 30.86
N LYS A 240 1.24 5.85 30.53
CA LYS A 240 1.01 6.32 29.17
C LYS A 240 2.21 6.04 28.26
N ALA A 241 3.44 6.22 28.75
CA ALA A 241 4.66 5.90 28.02
C ALA A 241 4.72 4.41 27.64
N ASN A 242 4.35 3.50 28.56
CA ASN A 242 4.29 2.07 28.30
C ASN A 242 3.28 1.71 27.20
N VAL A 243 2.09 2.34 27.19
CA VAL A 243 1.08 2.15 26.13
C VAL A 243 1.63 2.61 24.76
N VAL A 244 2.29 3.77 24.71
CA VAL A 244 2.91 4.25 23.46
C VAL A 244 3.97 3.27 22.94
N LEU A 245 4.80 2.72 23.83
CA LEU A 245 5.81 1.74 23.47
C LEU A 245 5.20 0.38 23.06
N GLU A 246 4.08 -0.02 23.66
CA GLU A 246 3.31 -1.20 23.23
C GLU A 246 2.78 -1.01 21.80
N ILE A 247 2.13 0.11 21.55
CA ILE A 247 1.63 0.46 20.20
C ILE A 247 2.78 0.52 19.19
N ALA A 248 3.92 1.13 19.53
CA ALA A 248 5.07 1.21 18.63
C ALA A 248 5.67 -0.18 18.30
N ARG A 249 5.69 -1.09 19.28
CA ARG A 249 6.10 -2.49 19.05
C ARG A 249 5.12 -3.22 18.14
N LYS A 250 3.82 -3.05 18.37
CA LYS A 250 2.78 -3.65 17.54
C LYS A 250 2.77 -3.08 16.12
N ALA A 251 2.99 -1.77 15.97
CA ALA A 251 3.18 -1.14 14.68
C ALA A 251 4.36 -1.79 13.92
N ASN A 252 5.51 -1.92 14.56
CA ASN A 252 6.66 -2.58 13.94
C ASN A 252 6.35 -4.03 13.54
N GLU A 253 5.65 -4.79 14.37
CA GLU A 253 5.25 -6.18 14.07
C GLU A 253 4.34 -6.25 12.83
N ILE A 254 3.26 -5.43 12.79
CA ILE A 254 2.30 -5.40 11.70
C ILE A 254 2.98 -4.96 10.39
N PHE A 255 3.70 -3.84 10.41
CA PHE A 255 4.39 -3.33 9.21
C PHE A 255 5.47 -4.29 8.71
N TYR A 256 6.27 -4.82 9.62
CA TYR A 256 7.34 -5.76 9.28
C TYR A 256 6.77 -7.05 8.69
N GLY A 257 5.80 -7.68 9.37
CA GLY A 257 5.19 -8.92 8.91
C GLY A 257 4.54 -8.75 7.53
N PHE A 258 3.77 -7.67 7.36
CA PHE A 258 3.08 -7.41 6.10
C PHE A 258 4.04 -7.10 4.95
N ILE A 259 4.95 -6.12 5.10
CA ILE A 259 5.81 -5.68 3.99
C ILE A 259 6.79 -6.79 3.59
N ILE A 260 7.44 -7.44 4.56
CA ILE A 260 8.37 -8.53 4.27
C ILE A 260 7.61 -9.74 3.71
N GLY A 261 6.43 -10.05 4.26
CA GLY A 261 5.58 -11.10 3.72
C GLY A 261 5.21 -10.83 2.26
N LYS A 262 4.77 -9.60 1.92
CA LYS A 262 4.41 -9.26 0.52
C LYS A 262 5.61 -9.25 -0.43
N ILE A 263 6.77 -8.81 0.01
CA ILE A 263 7.99 -8.88 -0.81
C ILE A 263 8.37 -10.35 -1.10
N LEU A 264 8.32 -11.20 -0.09
CA LEU A 264 8.62 -12.62 -0.24
C LEU A 264 7.60 -13.32 -1.15
N ASP A 265 6.32 -13.08 -0.92
CA ASP A 265 5.20 -13.54 -1.73
C ASP A 265 5.39 -13.17 -3.21
N SER A 266 5.60 -11.89 -3.47
CA SER A 266 5.85 -11.32 -4.80
C SER A 266 7.09 -11.91 -5.49
N ALA A 267 8.16 -12.13 -4.74
CA ALA A 267 9.36 -12.76 -5.27
C ALA A 267 9.11 -14.23 -5.67
N ILE A 268 8.38 -14.97 -4.85
CA ILE A 268 8.01 -16.36 -5.13
C ILE A 268 7.12 -16.43 -6.37
N ILE A 269 6.09 -15.59 -6.47
CA ILE A 269 5.20 -15.52 -7.63
C ILE A 269 5.98 -15.15 -8.90
N GLY A 270 6.87 -14.15 -8.82
CA GLY A 270 7.73 -13.78 -9.95
C GLY A 270 8.62 -14.94 -10.43
N VAL A 271 9.23 -15.68 -9.49
CA VAL A 271 10.08 -16.84 -9.81
C VAL A 271 9.26 -17.98 -10.42
N ILE A 272 8.10 -18.32 -9.84
CA ILE A 272 7.20 -19.35 -10.39
C ILE A 272 6.75 -18.94 -11.79
N CYS A 273 6.33 -17.70 -11.99
CA CYS A 273 5.92 -17.18 -13.30
C CYS A 273 7.06 -17.29 -14.32
N TYR A 274 8.27 -16.90 -13.96
CA TYR A 274 9.44 -17.00 -14.84
C TYR A 274 9.71 -18.42 -15.34
N PHE A 275 9.81 -19.37 -14.43
CA PHE A 275 10.09 -20.76 -14.80
C PHE A 275 8.93 -21.39 -15.59
N SER A 276 7.68 -21.09 -15.23
CA SER A 276 6.52 -21.55 -15.99
C SER A 276 6.51 -21.00 -17.42
N MET A 277 6.81 -19.72 -17.60
CA MET A 277 6.90 -19.10 -18.92
C MET A 277 8.04 -19.69 -19.77
N LEU A 278 9.18 -20.04 -19.16
CA LEU A 278 10.27 -20.74 -19.85
C LEU A 278 9.83 -22.12 -20.34
N ILE A 279 9.18 -22.91 -19.47
CA ILE A 279 8.68 -24.26 -19.83
C ILE A 279 7.65 -24.16 -20.96
N MET A 280 6.76 -23.16 -20.91
CA MET A 280 5.71 -22.94 -21.91
C MET A 280 6.23 -22.23 -23.16
N GLN A 281 7.53 -21.90 -23.24
CA GLN A 281 8.17 -21.18 -24.35
C GLN A 281 7.44 -19.86 -24.71
N MET A 282 7.04 -19.13 -23.67
CA MET A 282 6.36 -17.83 -23.84
C MET A 282 7.34 -16.71 -24.23
N PRO A 283 6.91 -15.70 -24.99
CA PRO A 283 7.74 -14.52 -25.27
C PRO A 283 7.96 -13.67 -24.00
N TYR A 284 9.07 -12.97 -23.93
CA TYR A 284 9.45 -12.01 -22.88
C TYR A 284 9.34 -12.55 -21.44
N PRO A 285 9.91 -13.74 -21.12
CA PRO A 285 9.67 -14.36 -19.81
C PRO A 285 10.19 -13.54 -18.63
N ILE A 286 11.37 -12.90 -18.74
CA ILE A 286 11.94 -12.07 -17.67
C ILE A 286 11.08 -10.82 -17.45
N LEU A 287 10.69 -10.13 -18.53
CA LEU A 287 9.89 -8.91 -18.44
C LEU A 287 8.52 -9.19 -17.79
N CYS A 288 7.78 -10.18 -18.33
CA CYS A 288 6.43 -10.47 -17.85
C CYS A 288 6.42 -10.98 -16.42
N SER A 289 7.31 -11.91 -16.07
CA SER A 289 7.41 -12.43 -14.70
C SER A 289 7.84 -11.37 -13.71
N PHE A 290 8.72 -10.46 -14.11
CA PHE A 290 9.11 -9.33 -13.28
C PHE A 290 7.94 -8.35 -13.05
N VAL A 291 7.22 -7.96 -14.12
CA VAL A 291 6.05 -7.09 -14.00
C VAL A 291 5.02 -7.70 -13.06
N ILE A 292 4.69 -8.99 -13.25
CA ILE A 292 3.75 -9.72 -12.39
C ILE A 292 4.25 -9.78 -10.95
N GLY A 293 5.52 -10.12 -10.73
CA GLY A 293 6.11 -10.20 -9.40
C GLY A 293 6.09 -8.84 -8.69
N VAL A 294 6.53 -7.77 -9.35
CA VAL A 294 6.56 -6.43 -8.73
C VAL A 294 5.16 -5.89 -8.45
N THR A 295 4.25 -6.04 -9.38
CA THR A 295 2.87 -5.56 -9.17
C THR A 295 2.16 -6.36 -8.08
N ASN A 296 2.49 -7.64 -7.88
CA ASN A 296 1.92 -8.48 -6.82
C ASN A 296 2.20 -7.95 -5.39
N ILE A 297 3.15 -7.03 -5.23
CA ILE A 297 3.38 -6.32 -3.96
C ILE A 297 2.12 -5.54 -3.53
N ILE A 298 1.32 -5.03 -4.49
CA ILE A 298 0.06 -4.34 -4.20
C ILE A 298 -1.02 -5.38 -3.88
N PRO A 299 -1.59 -5.35 -2.67
CA PRO A 299 -2.64 -6.30 -2.32
C PRO A 299 -3.88 -6.14 -3.20
N VAL A 300 -4.52 -7.22 -3.57
CA VAL A 300 -5.77 -7.31 -4.35
C VAL A 300 -5.61 -6.84 -5.79
N PHE A 301 -5.14 -5.62 -6.03
CA PHE A 301 -5.07 -5.02 -7.37
C PHE A 301 -3.79 -5.35 -8.14
N GLY A 302 -2.71 -5.70 -7.44
CA GLY A 302 -1.41 -5.99 -8.04
C GLY A 302 -1.45 -7.03 -9.15
N PRO A 303 -2.06 -8.19 -8.92
CA PRO A 303 -2.22 -9.22 -9.93
C PRO A 303 -2.86 -8.73 -11.23
N TYR A 304 -3.92 -7.93 -11.13
CA TYR A 304 -4.63 -7.40 -12.31
C TYR A 304 -3.82 -6.33 -13.04
N ILE A 305 -3.15 -5.45 -12.30
CA ILE A 305 -2.29 -4.40 -12.86
C ILE A 305 -1.12 -5.02 -13.65
N GLY A 306 -0.55 -6.12 -13.17
CA GLY A 306 0.55 -6.81 -13.85
C GLY A 306 0.08 -7.72 -15.00
N ALA A 307 -1.00 -8.46 -14.76
CA ALA A 307 -1.53 -9.40 -15.77
C ALA A 307 -2.03 -8.68 -17.03
N THR A 308 -2.74 -7.57 -16.88
CA THR A 308 -3.35 -6.89 -18.03
C THR A 308 -2.32 -6.51 -19.12
N PRO A 309 -1.25 -5.72 -18.84
CA PRO A 309 -0.30 -5.35 -19.87
C PRO A 309 0.53 -6.54 -20.38
N THR A 310 0.83 -7.52 -19.52
CA THR A 310 1.62 -8.68 -19.93
C THR A 310 0.83 -9.64 -20.82
N VAL A 311 -0.44 -9.87 -20.52
CA VAL A 311 -1.34 -10.66 -21.39
C VAL A 311 -1.52 -9.98 -22.74
N ILE A 312 -1.76 -8.66 -22.76
CA ILE A 312 -1.89 -7.89 -24.01
C ILE A 312 -0.61 -7.99 -24.83
N LEU A 313 0.56 -7.81 -24.22
CA LEU A 313 1.86 -7.89 -24.91
C LEU A 313 2.07 -9.28 -25.55
N ILE A 314 1.78 -10.35 -24.82
CA ILE A 314 1.92 -11.71 -25.35
C ILE A 314 0.87 -11.98 -26.42
N PHE A 315 -0.39 -11.57 -26.21
CA PHE A 315 -1.49 -11.76 -27.14
C PHE A 315 -1.24 -11.08 -28.49
N VAL A 316 -0.77 -9.84 -28.48
CA VAL A 316 -0.40 -9.10 -29.71
C VAL A 316 0.82 -9.72 -30.38
N THR A 317 1.70 -10.39 -29.64
CA THR A 317 2.89 -11.05 -30.19
C THR A 317 2.57 -12.41 -30.79
N ASP A 318 1.73 -13.21 -30.11
CA ASP A 318 1.33 -14.58 -30.46
C ASP A 318 -0.05 -14.84 -29.80
N PRO A 319 -1.17 -14.68 -30.53
CA PRO A 319 -2.51 -14.77 -29.98
C PRO A 319 -2.83 -16.09 -29.26
N PRO A 320 -2.51 -17.28 -29.82
CA PRO A 320 -2.68 -18.54 -29.11
C PRO A 320 -1.95 -18.58 -27.77
N LYS A 321 -0.69 -18.14 -27.72
CA LYS A 321 0.08 -18.08 -26.50
C LYS A 321 -0.49 -17.05 -25.52
N GLY A 322 -1.06 -15.94 -26.01
CA GLY A 322 -1.74 -14.94 -25.18
C GLY A 322 -2.91 -15.53 -24.41
N ILE A 323 -3.75 -16.35 -25.06
CA ILE A 323 -4.87 -17.06 -24.40
C ILE A 323 -4.35 -18.07 -23.37
N ILE A 324 -3.36 -18.86 -23.72
CA ILE A 324 -2.75 -19.85 -22.80
C ILE A 324 -2.18 -19.11 -21.58
N PHE A 325 -1.51 -17.99 -21.80
CA PHE A 325 -0.95 -17.17 -20.72
C PHE A 325 -2.02 -16.56 -19.82
N LEU A 326 -3.14 -16.09 -20.41
CA LEU A 326 -4.29 -15.58 -19.63
C LEU A 326 -4.83 -16.67 -18.69
N ILE A 327 -5.04 -17.88 -19.20
CA ILE A 327 -5.52 -19.02 -18.38
C ILE A 327 -4.50 -19.34 -17.29
N TYR A 328 -3.22 -19.43 -17.66
CA TYR A 328 -2.14 -19.69 -16.72
C TYR A 328 -2.10 -18.67 -15.60
N ILE A 329 -2.18 -17.36 -15.91
CA ILE A 329 -2.11 -16.30 -14.91
C ILE A 329 -3.31 -16.36 -13.96
N LEU A 330 -4.52 -16.67 -14.45
CA LEU A 330 -5.70 -16.86 -13.60
C LEU A 330 -5.48 -18.03 -12.61
N ILE A 331 -4.91 -19.13 -13.07
CA ILE A 331 -4.56 -20.29 -12.21
C ILE A 331 -3.50 -19.87 -11.19
N LEU A 332 -2.44 -19.19 -11.62
CA LEU A 332 -1.37 -18.73 -10.74
C LEU A 332 -1.92 -17.82 -9.63
N GLN A 333 -2.85 -16.91 -9.97
CA GLN A 333 -3.47 -16.01 -8.99
C GLN A 333 -4.38 -16.77 -8.00
N GLN A 334 -5.05 -17.85 -8.43
CA GLN A 334 -5.80 -18.70 -7.51
C GLN A 334 -4.87 -19.46 -6.54
N ILE A 335 -3.72 -19.89 -7.01
CA ILE A 335 -2.69 -20.53 -6.16
C ILE A 335 -2.12 -19.51 -5.18
N ASP A 336 -1.84 -18.29 -5.64
CA ASP A 336 -1.36 -17.20 -4.79
C ASP A 336 -2.38 -16.88 -3.68
N GLY A 337 -3.61 -16.56 -4.05
CA GLY A 337 -4.64 -16.14 -3.12
C GLY A 337 -5.06 -17.19 -2.08
N ASN A 338 -5.02 -18.48 -2.45
CA ASN A 338 -5.53 -19.55 -1.59
C ASN A 338 -4.44 -20.38 -0.89
N LEU A 339 -3.22 -20.42 -1.44
CA LEU A 339 -2.14 -21.28 -0.91
C LEU A 339 -0.91 -20.46 -0.47
N ILE A 340 -0.34 -19.65 -1.36
CA ILE A 340 0.95 -19.00 -1.12
C ILE A 340 0.76 -17.82 -0.17
N GLY A 341 -0.15 -16.90 -0.50
CA GLY A 341 -0.43 -15.71 0.28
C GLY A 341 -0.76 -16.02 1.76
N PRO A 342 -1.75 -16.89 2.07
CA PRO A 342 -2.06 -17.26 3.45
C PRO A 342 -0.88 -17.88 4.20
N LYS A 343 -0.06 -18.69 3.53
CA LYS A 343 1.12 -19.33 4.16
C LYS A 343 2.23 -18.33 4.49
N ILE A 344 2.41 -17.31 3.66
CA ILE A 344 3.49 -16.33 3.81
C ILE A 344 3.07 -15.18 4.72
N LEU A 345 1.90 -14.60 4.47
CA LEU A 345 1.39 -13.45 5.23
C LEU A 345 0.83 -13.87 6.60
N GLY A 346 0.25 -15.09 6.71
CA GLY A 346 -0.42 -15.55 7.91
C GLY A 346 -1.43 -14.51 8.42
N ASP A 347 -1.59 -14.42 9.74
CA ASP A 347 -2.42 -13.42 10.40
C ASP A 347 -1.69 -12.10 10.65
N SER A 348 -0.72 -11.75 9.79
CA SER A 348 0.18 -10.60 10.02
C SER A 348 -0.53 -9.28 10.23
N THR A 349 -1.72 -9.10 9.64
CA THR A 349 -2.51 -7.86 9.79
C THR A 349 -3.73 -8.02 10.66
N GLY A 350 -4.29 -9.23 10.80
CA GLY A 350 -5.49 -9.51 11.59
C GLY A 350 -6.76 -8.79 11.09
N ILE A 351 -6.77 -8.29 9.84
CA ILE A 351 -7.91 -7.57 9.26
C ILE A 351 -8.57 -8.37 8.14
N THR A 352 -9.89 -8.21 7.98
CA THR A 352 -10.64 -8.88 6.93
C THR A 352 -10.37 -8.27 5.55
N SER A 353 -10.64 -9.02 4.47
CA SER A 353 -10.47 -8.57 3.08
C SER A 353 -11.21 -7.26 2.78
N PHE A 354 -12.35 -7.02 3.41
CA PHE A 354 -13.09 -5.75 3.30
C PHE A 354 -12.23 -4.55 3.70
N TRP A 355 -11.57 -4.61 4.84
CA TRP A 355 -10.69 -3.56 5.32
C TRP A 355 -9.44 -3.40 4.46
N VAL A 356 -8.95 -4.50 3.87
CA VAL A 356 -7.82 -4.45 2.93
C VAL A 356 -8.20 -3.64 1.69
N ILE A 357 -9.39 -3.87 1.09
CA ILE A 357 -9.87 -3.12 -0.08
C ILE A 357 -10.00 -1.63 0.25
N ILE A 358 -10.60 -1.28 1.38
CA ILE A 358 -10.69 0.12 1.84
C ILE A 358 -9.30 0.74 1.99
N ALA A 359 -8.39 0.05 2.67
CA ALA A 359 -7.03 0.53 2.91
C ALA A 359 -6.28 0.83 1.61
N VAL A 360 -6.35 -0.09 0.63
CA VAL A 360 -5.70 0.07 -0.67
C VAL A 360 -6.34 1.20 -1.48
N THR A 361 -7.68 1.28 -1.49
CA THR A 361 -8.40 2.33 -2.24
C THR A 361 -8.12 3.72 -1.67
N VAL A 362 -8.27 3.91 -0.37
CA VAL A 362 -8.02 5.19 0.31
C VAL A 362 -6.54 5.54 0.28
N GLY A 363 -5.67 4.60 0.63
CA GLY A 363 -4.23 4.80 0.59
C GLY A 363 -3.74 5.16 -0.82
N GLY A 364 -4.24 4.44 -1.84
CA GLY A 364 -3.92 4.66 -3.24
C GLY A 364 -4.35 6.04 -3.73
N SER A 365 -5.54 6.50 -3.37
CA SER A 365 -6.03 7.84 -3.76
C SER A 365 -5.24 8.98 -3.10
N MET A 366 -4.72 8.77 -1.88
CA MET A 366 -3.98 9.80 -1.13
C MET A 366 -2.49 9.85 -1.49
N PHE A 367 -1.84 8.71 -1.65
CA PHE A 367 -0.38 8.59 -1.76
C PHE A 367 0.08 7.70 -2.93
N GLY A 368 -0.82 7.37 -3.88
CA GLY A 368 -0.51 6.54 -5.04
C GLY A 368 -0.02 5.13 -4.67
N PHE A 369 0.93 4.62 -5.42
CA PHE A 369 1.49 3.26 -5.24
C PHE A 369 1.98 2.98 -3.81
N ILE A 370 2.70 3.93 -3.22
CA ILE A 370 3.19 3.80 -1.83
C ILE A 370 2.02 3.71 -0.85
N GLY A 371 0.96 4.49 -1.08
CA GLY A 371 -0.25 4.45 -0.26
C GLY A 371 -1.00 3.12 -0.34
N MET A 372 -1.04 2.48 -1.51
CA MET A 372 -1.63 1.15 -1.66
C MET A 372 -0.89 0.10 -0.81
N LEU A 373 0.43 0.18 -0.78
CA LEU A 373 1.26 -0.75 -0.02
C LEU A 373 1.18 -0.50 1.50
N ILE A 374 1.36 0.77 1.91
CA ILE A 374 1.43 1.13 3.33
C ILE A 374 0.03 1.22 3.96
N GLY A 375 -1.01 1.46 3.17
CA GLY A 375 -2.38 1.64 3.63
C GLY A 375 -2.90 0.46 4.45
N VAL A 376 -2.61 -0.76 4.02
CA VAL A 376 -3.07 -1.99 4.69
C VAL A 376 -2.51 -2.11 6.12
N PRO A 377 -1.19 -2.08 6.34
CA PRO A 377 -0.66 -2.14 7.70
C PRO A 377 -0.98 -0.88 8.52
N ALA A 378 -1.15 0.28 7.89
CA ALA A 378 -1.57 1.50 8.58
C ALA A 378 -3.00 1.37 9.12
N LEU A 379 -3.94 0.87 8.30
CA LEU A 379 -5.31 0.65 8.74
C LEU A 379 -5.38 -0.45 9.81
N ALA A 380 -4.61 -1.54 9.67
CA ALA A 380 -4.51 -2.58 10.70
C ALA A 380 -4.04 -2.01 12.04
N LEU A 381 -3.05 -1.11 12.02
CA LEU A 381 -2.59 -0.42 13.23
C LEU A 381 -3.67 0.50 13.82
N ILE A 382 -4.39 1.25 12.98
CA ILE A 382 -5.48 2.12 13.44
C ILE A 382 -6.57 1.28 14.12
N LEU A 383 -6.99 0.18 13.50
CA LEU A 383 -7.99 -0.73 14.08
C LEU A 383 -7.49 -1.32 15.42
N TYR A 384 -6.22 -1.73 15.48
CA TYR A 384 -5.61 -2.19 16.73
C TYR A 384 -5.65 -1.11 17.83
N ILE A 385 -5.31 0.12 17.49
CA ILE A 385 -5.33 1.24 18.47
C ILE A 385 -6.77 1.50 18.94
N VAL A 386 -7.74 1.52 18.03
CA VAL A 386 -9.17 1.69 18.37
C VAL A 386 -9.63 0.59 19.29
N ASP A 387 -9.35 -0.67 18.96
CA ASP A 387 -9.71 -1.83 19.78
C ASP A 387 -9.06 -1.75 21.16
N ARG A 388 -7.76 -1.47 21.22
CA ARG A 388 -7.00 -1.33 22.49
C ARG A 388 -7.56 -0.24 23.40
N LEU A 389 -7.95 0.91 22.83
CA LEU A 389 -8.55 2.02 23.57
C LEU A 389 -9.97 1.67 24.03
N THR A 390 -10.73 0.98 23.17
CA THR A 390 -12.10 0.55 23.48
C THR A 390 -12.12 -0.47 24.61
N GLN A 391 -11.29 -1.51 24.53
CA GLN A 391 -11.15 -2.53 25.60
C GLN A 391 -10.83 -1.89 26.96
N GLY A 392 -9.93 -0.90 26.98
CA GLY A 392 -9.60 -0.18 28.21
C GLY A 392 -10.78 0.61 28.81
N ARG A 393 -11.67 1.14 27.97
CA ARG A 393 -12.87 1.88 28.41
C ARG A 393 -14.00 0.95 28.84
N VAL A 394 -14.22 -0.12 28.10
CA VAL A 394 -15.26 -1.12 28.36
C VAL A 394 -14.97 -1.84 29.68
N LYS A 395 -13.71 -2.23 29.88
CA LYS A 395 -13.28 -2.85 31.15
C LYS A 395 -13.51 -1.95 32.38
N LYS A 396 -13.33 -0.64 32.26
CA LYS A 396 -13.63 0.33 33.34
C LYS A 396 -15.11 0.41 33.69
N LYS A 397 -15.98 0.02 32.75
CA LYS A 397 -17.44 -0.01 32.92
C LYS A 397 -17.97 -1.40 33.34
N ASN A 398 -17.08 -2.36 33.59
CA ASN A 398 -17.41 -3.77 33.85
C ASN A 398 -18.23 -4.44 32.77
N LEU A 399 -18.02 -4.02 31.51
CA LEU A 399 -18.68 -4.58 30.33
C LEU A 399 -17.77 -5.59 29.62
N PRO A 400 -18.33 -6.53 28.84
CA PRO A 400 -17.58 -7.53 28.09
C PRO A 400 -16.52 -6.90 27.18
N SER A 401 -15.37 -7.55 27.04
CA SER A 401 -14.26 -7.03 26.24
C SER A 401 -14.26 -7.55 24.79
N SER A 402 -14.96 -8.67 24.52
CA SER A 402 -15.06 -9.25 23.17
C SER A 402 -16.14 -8.57 22.35
N ALA A 403 -15.81 -8.23 21.11
CA ALA A 403 -16.79 -7.67 20.16
C ALA A 403 -17.92 -8.67 19.82
N GLU A 404 -17.62 -9.97 19.89
CA GLU A 404 -18.60 -11.03 19.61
C GLU A 404 -19.77 -11.01 20.59
N GLU A 405 -19.52 -10.61 21.84
CA GLU A 405 -20.55 -10.52 22.88
C GLU A 405 -21.55 -9.38 22.62
N TYR A 406 -21.21 -8.43 21.74
CA TYR A 406 -22.10 -7.31 21.38
C TYR A 406 -22.95 -7.57 20.13
N ILE A 407 -22.74 -8.67 19.39
CA ILE A 407 -23.47 -8.94 18.13
C ILE A 407 -24.99 -8.99 18.37
N ASN A 408 -25.44 -9.58 19.47
CA ASN A 408 -26.85 -9.76 19.81
C ASN A 408 -27.34 -8.81 20.91
N VAL A 409 -26.57 -7.78 21.27
CA VAL A 409 -26.97 -6.79 22.28
C VAL A 409 -27.97 -5.82 21.68
N ASP A 410 -29.14 -5.69 22.29
CA ASP A 410 -30.12 -4.64 21.97
C ASP A 410 -29.73 -3.32 22.64
N HIS A 411 -29.56 -3.32 23.97
CA HIS A 411 -29.11 -2.16 24.73
C HIS A 411 -28.49 -2.55 26.06
N ILE A 412 -27.88 -1.60 26.72
CA ILE A 412 -27.41 -1.74 28.09
C ILE A 412 -28.37 -0.93 28.97
N ASP A 413 -28.99 -1.59 29.94
CA ASP A 413 -29.91 -0.94 30.87
C ASP A 413 -29.16 0.11 31.71
N SER A 414 -29.67 1.35 31.67
CA SER A 414 -29.06 2.50 32.32
C SER A 414 -29.13 2.43 33.86
N GLU A 415 -30.09 1.70 34.41
CA GLU A 415 -30.32 1.62 35.88
C GLU A 415 -29.55 0.44 36.48
N SER A 416 -29.60 -0.74 35.86
CA SER A 416 -28.93 -1.94 36.38
C SER A 416 -27.51 -2.13 35.82
N GLY A 417 -27.16 -1.49 34.69
CA GLY A 417 -25.94 -1.75 33.97
C GLY A 417 -25.90 -3.12 33.27
N GLY A 418 -27.03 -3.86 33.25
CA GLY A 418 -27.18 -5.19 32.69
C GLY A 418 -27.27 -5.13 31.16
N ILE A 419 -26.75 -6.16 30.47
CA ILE A 419 -26.82 -6.29 29.02
C ILE A 419 -28.14 -6.98 28.67
N VAL A 420 -28.94 -6.36 27.77
CA VAL A 420 -30.19 -6.91 27.28
C VAL A 420 -29.93 -7.40 25.82
N TYR A 421 -30.26 -8.66 25.57
CA TYR A 421 -30.07 -9.29 24.28
C TYR A 421 -31.35 -9.26 23.43
N LEU A 422 -31.22 -9.22 22.11
CA LEU A 422 -32.33 -9.18 21.16
C LEU A 422 -33.31 -10.37 21.30
N GLU A 423 -32.82 -11.55 21.64
CA GLU A 423 -33.64 -12.75 21.85
C GLU A 423 -34.51 -12.65 23.09
N GLU A 424 -34.02 -12.09 24.19
CA GLU A 424 -34.75 -11.87 25.45
C GLU A 424 -35.88 -10.86 25.24
N LYS A 425 -35.67 -9.83 24.41
CA LYS A 425 -36.69 -8.84 24.04
C LYS A 425 -37.83 -9.48 23.27
N GLY A 426 -37.53 -10.36 22.32
CA GLY A 426 -38.54 -11.08 21.53
C GLY A 426 -39.37 -12.03 22.39
N GLN A 427 -38.85 -12.62 23.43
CA GLN A 427 -39.59 -13.45 24.41
C GLN A 427 -40.46 -12.61 25.34
N ALA A 428 -39.91 -11.52 25.87
CA ALA A 428 -40.65 -10.61 26.73
C ALA A 428 -41.81 -9.89 26.03
N GLU A 429 -41.67 -9.55 24.74
CA GLU A 429 -42.78 -9.01 23.94
C GLU A 429 -43.87 -10.06 23.65
N LYS A 430 -43.47 -11.32 23.36
CA LYS A 430 -44.44 -12.42 23.18
C LYS A 430 -45.22 -12.74 24.45
N GLU A 431 -44.58 -12.72 25.62
CA GLU A 431 -45.22 -12.92 26.91
C GLU A 431 -46.18 -11.78 27.27
N LYS A 432 -45.81 -10.52 26.98
CA LYS A 432 -46.70 -9.37 27.16
C LYS A 432 -47.91 -9.43 26.25
N THR A 433 -47.76 -9.84 24.99
CA THR A 433 -48.86 -9.98 24.03
C THR A 433 -49.76 -11.13 24.41
N ALA A 434 -49.21 -12.29 24.80
CA ALA A 434 -49.97 -13.42 25.28
C ALA A 434 -50.72 -13.15 26.64
N GLY A 435 -50.12 -12.31 27.49
CA GLY A 435 -50.74 -11.83 28.73
C GLY A 435 -51.93 -10.90 28.48
N GLN A 436 -51.82 -10.02 27.47
CA GLN A 436 -52.92 -9.10 27.07
C GLN A 436 -54.10 -9.82 26.36
N GLU A 437 -53.83 -10.87 25.59
CA GLU A 437 -54.87 -11.68 24.97
C GLU A 437 -55.67 -12.47 26.00
N LYS A 438 -54.98 -13.06 27.03
CA LYS A 438 -55.65 -13.78 28.13
C LYS A 438 -56.50 -12.88 29.05
N THR A 439 -56.21 -11.57 29.07
CA THR A 439 -57.01 -10.61 29.88
C THR A 439 -58.22 -10.15 29.10
N LYS A 440 -58.18 -10.10 27.77
CA LYS A 440 -59.32 -9.77 26.89
C LYS A 440 -60.32 -10.91 26.70
N GLU A 441 -59.92 -12.17 26.94
CA GLU A 441 -60.84 -13.32 26.92
C GLU A 441 -61.61 -13.51 28.23
N LYS A 442 -61.28 -12.77 29.30
CA LYS A 442 -61.94 -12.85 30.60
C LYS A 442 -62.87 -11.68 30.93
N GLU A 443 -63.03 -10.70 30.06
CA GLU A 443 -64.03 -9.66 30.06
C GLU A 443 -65.13 -9.99 29.04
#